data_b74692a42c35c30bbadaf3da25a5a293
#
_entry.id   b74692a42c35c30bbadaf3da25a5a293
#
_cell.length_a   1.000
_cell.length_b   1.000
_cell.length_c   1.000
_cell.angle_alpha   90.00
_cell.angle_beta   90.00
_cell.angle_gamma   90.00
#
_symmetry.space_group_name_H-M   'P 1'
#
loop_
_entity.id
_entity.type
_entity.pdbx_description
1 polymer ?
#
loop_
_entity_poly.entity_id
_entity_poly.type
_entity_poly.pdbx_seq_one_letter_code
_entity_poly.pdbx_strand_id
1 'polypeptide(L)'
;MLAVAGACQRLDLPLVFGAVQAVNGQVTVLWERHKLALSDLFPDPPLSCPTAAEVGVLGPMTGWVGSVMATEVVKLLTGVGEPLLGRVMYIDTLRARVVELPLAGRK
;
A
#
# COMPACT_ATOMS: atom_id res chain seq x y z
N MET A 1 -8.05 -9.05 -2.91
CA MET A 1 -6.91 -8.56 -2.11
C MET A 1 -6.44 -9.55 -1.06
N LEU A 2 -7.34 -10.07 -0.21
CA LEU A 2 -6.94 -11.03 0.82
C LEU A 2 -6.35 -12.31 0.25
N ALA A 3 -6.89 -12.80 -0.87
CA ALA A 3 -6.37 -14.01 -1.52
C ALA A 3 -4.94 -13.80 -2.02
N VAL A 4 -4.65 -12.63 -2.60
CA VAL A 4 -3.32 -12.30 -3.09
C VAL A 4 -2.36 -12.15 -1.91
N ALA A 5 -2.79 -11.46 -0.86
CA ALA A 5 -1.96 -11.27 0.33
C ALA A 5 -1.61 -12.62 0.98
N GLY A 6 -2.58 -13.53 1.08
CA GLY A 6 -2.35 -14.87 1.62
C GLY A 6 -1.37 -15.67 0.78
N ALA A 7 -1.48 -15.60 -0.56
CA ALA A 7 -0.55 -16.29 -1.45
C ALA A 7 0.87 -15.75 -1.29
N CYS A 8 1.02 -14.42 -1.19
CA CYS A 8 2.34 -13.81 -0.99
C CYS A 8 2.96 -14.23 0.34
N GLN A 9 2.15 -14.35 1.40
CA GLN A 9 2.65 -14.83 2.68
C GLN A 9 3.14 -16.26 2.59
N ARG A 10 2.37 -17.15 1.95
CA ARG A 10 2.74 -18.56 1.83
C ARG A 10 4.00 -18.76 0.99
N LEU A 11 4.18 -17.93 -0.04
CA LEU A 11 5.31 -18.05 -0.96
C LEU A 11 6.50 -17.15 -0.57
N ASP A 12 6.38 -16.43 0.54
CA ASP A 12 7.40 -15.47 1.01
C ASP A 12 7.74 -14.45 -0.07
N LEU A 13 6.70 -13.89 -0.68
CA LEU A 13 6.85 -12.87 -1.70
C LEU A 13 6.43 -11.51 -1.15
N PRO A 14 7.11 -10.43 -1.56
CA PRO A 14 6.64 -9.09 -1.22
C PRO A 14 5.36 -8.78 -1.98
N LEU A 15 4.47 -8.03 -1.34
CA LEU A 15 3.25 -7.53 -1.94
C LEU A 15 3.32 -6.01 -1.98
N VAL A 16 3.29 -5.44 -3.18
CA VAL A 16 3.18 -3.99 -3.32
C VAL A 16 1.70 -3.66 -3.21
N PHE A 17 1.34 -2.96 -2.14
CA PHE A 17 -0.04 -2.62 -1.82
C PHE A 17 -0.29 -1.16 -2.11
N GLY A 18 -1.37 -0.87 -2.82
CA GLY A 18 -1.82 0.49 -3.08
C GLY A 18 -3.32 0.58 -2.94
N ALA A 19 -3.79 1.68 -2.39
CA ALA A 19 -5.21 1.94 -2.22
C ALA A 19 -5.52 3.41 -2.53
N VAL A 20 -6.66 3.65 -3.17
CA VAL A 20 -7.13 4.99 -3.50
C VAL A 20 -8.53 5.12 -2.96
N GLN A 21 -8.81 6.22 -2.26
CA GLN A 21 -10.13 6.54 -1.78
C GLN A 21 -10.37 8.03 -1.98
N ALA A 22 -11.38 8.37 -2.80
CA ALA A 22 -11.69 9.75 -3.14
C ALA A 22 -10.46 10.49 -3.68
N VAL A 23 -9.85 11.35 -2.87
CA VAL A 23 -8.69 12.17 -3.27
C VAL A 23 -7.40 11.77 -2.55
N ASN A 24 -7.44 10.70 -1.77
CA ASN A 24 -6.30 10.22 -0.99
C ASN A 24 -5.81 8.89 -1.51
N GLY A 25 -4.53 8.63 -1.33
CA GLY A 25 -3.95 7.35 -1.70
C GLY A 25 -2.89 6.91 -0.71
N GLN A 26 -2.63 5.61 -0.67
CA GLN A 26 -1.54 5.07 0.14
C GLN A 26 -0.85 3.95 -0.61
N VAL A 27 0.46 3.86 -0.42
CA VAL A 27 1.29 2.81 -1.02
C VAL A 27 2.24 2.30 0.05
N THR A 28 2.40 0.99 0.11
CA THR A 28 3.38 0.36 0.98
C THR A 28 3.81 -0.99 0.39
N VAL A 29 4.81 -1.60 0.98
CA VAL A 29 5.24 -2.94 0.63
C VAL A 29 5.08 -3.83 1.86
N LEU A 30 4.36 -4.92 1.69
CA LEU A 30 4.11 -5.91 2.75
C LEU A 30 4.90 -7.17 2.42
N TRP A 31 5.65 -7.69 3.39
CA TRP A 31 6.48 -8.87 3.19
C TRP A 31 6.57 -9.65 4.49
N GLU A 32 6.14 -10.91 4.46
CA GLU A 32 6.12 -11.75 5.67
C GLU A 32 7.52 -11.93 6.25
N ARG A 33 8.55 -11.99 5.41
CA ARG A 33 9.95 -12.10 5.85
C ARG A 33 10.34 -10.96 6.80
N HIS A 34 9.73 -9.78 6.62
CA HIS A 34 9.96 -8.60 7.45
C HIS A 34 8.84 -8.41 8.46
N LYS A 35 7.96 -9.42 8.61
CA LYS A 35 6.81 -9.40 9.53
C LYS A 35 5.85 -8.25 9.27
N LEU A 36 5.72 -7.90 7.99
CA LEU A 36 4.79 -6.86 7.53
C LEU A 36 3.67 -7.56 6.75
N ALA A 37 2.46 -7.43 7.21
CA ALA A 37 1.30 -8.07 6.61
C ALA A 37 0.15 -7.10 6.50
N LEU A 38 -0.84 -7.44 5.69
CA LEU A 38 -2.03 -6.62 5.50
C LEU A 38 -2.74 -6.34 6.83
N SER A 39 -2.73 -7.30 7.75
CA SER A 39 -3.34 -7.14 9.06
C SER A 39 -2.64 -6.07 9.91
N ASP A 40 -1.36 -5.78 9.64
CA ASP A 40 -0.65 -4.71 10.34
C ASP A 40 -1.13 -3.33 9.87
N LEU A 41 -1.56 -3.25 8.63
CA LEU A 41 -2.11 -2.01 8.06
C LEU A 41 -3.57 -1.83 8.46
N PHE A 42 -4.33 -2.93 8.49
CA PHE A 42 -5.74 -2.95 8.87
C PHE A 42 -5.94 -3.98 9.97
N PRO A 43 -5.58 -3.64 11.23
CA PRO A 43 -5.68 -4.61 12.33
C PRO A 43 -7.12 -5.08 12.58
N ASP A 44 -8.08 -4.18 12.37
CA ASP A 44 -9.50 -4.51 12.50
C ASP A 44 -10.18 -4.26 11.16
N PRO A 45 -10.73 -5.31 10.51
CA PRO A 45 -11.42 -5.08 9.25
C PRO A 45 -12.56 -4.07 9.45
N PRO A 46 -12.65 -3.05 8.60
CA PRO A 46 -13.73 -2.08 8.71
C PRO A 46 -15.09 -2.75 8.44
N LEU A 47 -16.06 -2.49 9.30
CA LEU A 47 -17.40 -3.03 9.14
C LEU A 47 -18.11 -2.43 7.94
N SER A 48 -17.84 -1.17 7.68
CA SER A 48 -18.35 -0.51 6.49
C SER A 48 -17.29 0.43 5.97
N CYS A 49 -16.76 0.10 4.80
CA CYS A 49 -15.79 0.96 4.12
C CYS A 49 -16.41 1.33 2.78
N PRO A 50 -16.58 2.62 2.45
CA PRO A 50 -17.14 3.00 1.16
C PRO A 50 -16.29 2.45 0.03
N THR A 51 -16.93 1.90 -0.99
CA THR A 51 -16.23 1.45 -2.19
C THR A 51 -15.96 2.63 -3.10
N ALA A 52 -15.09 2.43 -4.09
CA ALA A 52 -14.85 3.45 -5.10
C ALA A 52 -16.13 3.82 -5.84
N ALA A 53 -17.04 2.85 -6.01
CA ALA A 53 -18.32 3.11 -6.66
C ALA A 53 -19.22 4.01 -5.82
N GLU A 54 -19.11 3.95 -4.49
CA GLU A 54 -19.93 4.75 -3.58
C GLU A 54 -19.41 6.17 -3.42
N VAL A 55 -18.09 6.36 -3.30
CA VAL A 55 -17.50 7.66 -3.01
C VAL A 55 -16.81 8.29 -4.22
N GLY A 56 -16.54 7.48 -5.24
CA GLY A 56 -15.79 7.94 -6.40
C GLY A 56 -14.30 8.00 -6.11
N VAL A 57 -13.53 8.20 -7.17
CA VAL A 57 -12.06 8.28 -7.11
C VAL A 57 -11.60 9.33 -8.10
N LEU A 58 -10.70 10.21 -7.66
CA LEU A 58 -10.09 11.18 -8.56
C LEU A 58 -9.14 10.43 -9.51
N GLY A 59 -9.42 10.51 -10.82
CA GLY A 59 -8.68 9.74 -11.84
C GLY A 59 -7.17 9.90 -11.78
N PRO A 60 -6.63 11.14 -11.72
CA PRO A 60 -5.18 11.33 -11.63
C PRO A 60 -4.56 10.67 -10.39
N MET A 61 -5.32 10.51 -9.31
CA MET A 61 -4.85 9.84 -8.10
C MET A 61 -4.51 8.38 -8.37
N THR A 62 -5.36 7.71 -9.14
CA THR A 62 -5.13 6.32 -9.52
C THR A 62 -3.82 6.17 -10.30
N GLY A 63 -3.56 7.09 -11.22
CA GLY A 63 -2.30 7.09 -11.98
C GLY A 63 -1.10 7.32 -11.09
N TRP A 64 -1.21 8.25 -10.16
CA TRP A 64 -0.12 8.55 -9.23
C TRP A 64 0.20 7.32 -8.37
N VAL A 65 -0.80 6.74 -7.73
CA VAL A 65 -0.62 5.54 -6.90
C VAL A 65 -0.05 4.39 -7.72
N GLY A 66 -0.58 4.16 -8.92
CA GLY A 66 -0.07 3.11 -9.80
C GLY A 66 1.38 3.31 -10.18
N SER A 67 1.79 4.55 -10.44
CA SER A 67 3.19 4.86 -10.78
C SER A 67 4.12 4.61 -9.60
N VAL A 68 3.71 4.98 -8.39
CA VAL A 68 4.49 4.70 -7.19
C VAL A 68 4.60 3.20 -6.96
N MET A 69 3.50 2.46 -7.13
CA MET A 69 3.52 1.00 -7.00
C MET A 69 4.50 0.37 -7.98
N ALA A 70 4.47 0.80 -9.23
CA ALA A 70 5.39 0.28 -10.26
C ALA A 70 6.84 0.57 -9.88
N THR A 71 7.10 1.75 -9.33
CA THR A 71 8.45 2.12 -8.88
C THR A 71 8.91 1.20 -7.75
N GLU A 72 8.02 0.86 -6.82
CA GLU A 72 8.36 -0.08 -5.75
C GLU A 72 8.70 -1.46 -6.29
N VAL A 73 7.96 -1.93 -7.31
CA VAL A 73 8.26 -3.21 -7.95
C VAL A 73 9.67 -3.17 -8.56
N VAL A 74 10.01 -2.10 -9.25
CA VAL A 74 11.35 -1.95 -9.85
C VAL A 74 12.43 -1.99 -8.76
N LYS A 75 12.23 -1.29 -7.65
CA LYS A 75 13.20 -1.30 -6.55
C LYS A 75 13.37 -2.70 -5.96
N LEU A 76 12.28 -3.44 -5.79
CA LEU A 76 12.33 -4.79 -5.25
C LEU A 76 13.06 -5.75 -6.19
N LEU A 77 12.85 -5.61 -7.49
CA LEU A 77 13.46 -6.51 -8.48
C LEU A 77 14.93 -6.20 -8.72
N THR A 78 15.32 -4.93 -8.63
CA THR A 78 16.69 -4.51 -8.95
C THR A 78 17.57 -4.34 -7.72
N GLY A 79 17.00 -4.21 -6.54
CA GLY A 79 17.75 -3.91 -5.32
C GLY A 79 18.23 -2.47 -5.26
N VAL A 80 17.78 -1.61 -6.17
CA VAL A 80 18.16 -0.19 -6.18
C VAL A 80 17.19 0.61 -5.34
N GLY A 81 17.72 1.55 -4.53
CA GLY A 81 16.89 2.41 -3.70
C GLY A 81 16.41 1.72 -2.43
N GLU A 82 15.43 2.31 -1.80
CA GLU A 82 14.86 1.82 -0.55
C GLU A 82 13.36 1.55 -0.74
N PRO A 83 12.91 0.28 -0.71
CA PRO A 83 11.48 0.00 -0.81
C PRO A 83 10.73 0.47 0.44
N LEU A 84 9.41 0.63 0.30
CA LEU A 84 8.54 1.10 1.38
C LEU A 84 8.24 -0.03 2.40
N LEU A 85 9.27 -0.70 2.86
CA LEU A 85 9.14 -1.71 3.92
C LEU A 85 9.13 -1.00 5.28
N GLY A 86 8.06 -1.19 6.03
CA GLY A 86 7.90 -0.54 7.32
C GLY A 86 7.44 0.91 7.24
N ARG A 87 7.04 1.36 6.05
CA ARG A 87 6.60 2.73 5.82
C ARG A 87 5.39 2.74 4.89
N VAL A 88 4.47 3.64 5.14
CA VAL A 88 3.33 3.86 4.24
C VAL A 88 3.45 5.26 3.66
N MET A 89 3.48 5.36 2.34
CA MET A 89 3.43 6.66 1.67
C MET A 89 1.96 7.06 1.55
N TYR A 90 1.58 8.13 2.23
CA TYR A 90 0.22 8.66 2.20
C TYR A 90 0.20 9.91 1.35
N ILE A 91 -0.70 9.95 0.37
CA ILE A 91 -0.80 11.03 -0.61
C ILE A 91 -2.13 11.75 -0.42
N ASP A 92 -2.07 13.06 -0.20
CA ASP A 92 -3.24 13.92 -0.10
C ASP A 92 -3.18 14.89 -1.28
N THR A 93 -3.97 14.63 -2.31
CA THR A 93 -3.89 15.42 -3.55
C THR A 93 -4.43 16.84 -3.39
N LEU A 94 -5.43 17.02 -2.54
CA LEU A 94 -6.03 18.36 -2.38
C LEU A 94 -5.09 19.34 -1.69
N ARG A 95 -4.19 18.83 -0.83
CA ARG A 95 -3.19 19.63 -0.15
C ARG A 95 -1.82 19.54 -0.80
N ALA A 96 -1.71 18.75 -1.86
CA ALA A 96 -0.44 18.47 -2.55
C ALA A 96 0.63 18.02 -1.55
N ARG A 97 0.23 17.15 -0.60
CA ARG A 97 1.09 16.72 0.49
C ARG A 97 1.31 15.22 0.41
N VAL A 98 2.56 14.82 0.54
CA VAL A 98 2.93 13.41 0.66
C VAL A 98 3.61 13.24 2.01
N VAL A 99 3.10 12.33 2.82
CA VAL A 99 3.69 12.02 4.13
C VAL A 99 4.03 10.56 4.21
N GLU A 100 5.03 10.25 5.01
CA GLU A 100 5.46 8.91 5.29
C GLU A 100 5.04 8.55 6.71
N LEU A 101 4.28 7.46 6.85
CA LEU A 101 3.81 7.00 8.14
C LEU A 101 4.52 5.69 8.49
N PRO A 102 4.99 5.53 9.72
CA PRO A 102 5.62 4.26 10.10
C PRO A 102 4.60 3.13 10.17
N LEU A 103 5.04 1.94 9.77
CA LEU A 103 4.27 0.72 9.87
C LEU A 103 5.08 -0.27 10.69
N ALA A 104 4.65 -0.52 11.94
CA ALA A 104 5.37 -1.42 12.82
C ALA A 104 5.13 -2.86 12.39
N GLY A 105 6.21 -3.60 12.24
CA GLY A 105 6.10 -5.02 11.95
C GLY A 105 5.68 -5.80 13.21
N ARG A 106 5.23 -7.04 12.99
CA ARG A 106 4.86 -7.92 14.09
C ARG A 106 6.13 -8.39 14.82
N LYS A 107 5.99 -8.57 16.10
CA LYS A 107 7.10 -9.06 16.91
C LYS A 107 7.17 -10.58 16.94
#